data_df4508413e698302bfc1a79a38b75243
#
_entry.id   df4508413e698302bfc1a79a38b75243
#
_cell.length_a   1.000
_cell.length_b   1.000
_cell.length_c   1.000
_cell.angle_alpha   90.00
_cell.angle_beta   90.00
_cell.angle_gamma   90.00
#
_symmetry.space_group_name_H-M   'P 1'
#
loop_
_entity.id
_entity.type
_entity.pdbx_description
1 polymer ?
#
loop_
_entity_poly.entity_id
_entity_poly.type
_entity_poly.pdbx_seq_one_letter_code
_entity_poly.pdbx_strand_id
1 'polypeptide(L)'
;FGFDFTKLDIYSEADIIHLHWVNHGFIDVKTLGKIKKPVVWTLRDMWPFTGGCHYSFDCKNYEKGCGKCSNLKSNSDYDLSSYVLNRKIKSIPVNMKIIGISDWISNSALKSKIFKNFDITTISNSIDTIRFYPVAKQQARKFLNIATDKKIILIGSQNSSDLYKGFSKFIEATSFLNMENYLVCFFGNLDKRSEFNFNYIS
;
A
#
# COMPACT_ATOMS: atom_id res chain seq x y z
N PHE A 1 -0.43 1.41 -21.90
CA PHE A 1 -1.75 2.06 -22.06
C PHE A 1 -2.01 2.88 -20.81
N GLY A 2 -2.58 4.07 -20.98
CA GLY A 2 -2.95 5.00 -19.92
C GLY A 2 -3.25 6.36 -20.51
N PHE A 3 -3.82 7.22 -19.69
CA PHE A 3 -4.24 8.54 -20.11
C PHE A 3 -3.05 9.53 -20.09
N ASP A 4 -3.02 10.44 -21.06
CA ASP A 4 -2.05 11.54 -21.13
C ASP A 4 -2.67 12.84 -20.64
N PHE A 5 -2.61 13.07 -19.33
CA PHE A 5 -3.21 14.25 -18.70
C PHE A 5 -2.49 15.57 -19.03
N THR A 6 -1.27 15.51 -19.61
CA THR A 6 -0.54 16.74 -20.00
C THR A 6 -1.20 17.48 -21.16
N LYS A 7 -2.25 16.89 -21.77
CA LYS A 7 -3.06 17.47 -22.84
C LYS A 7 -4.33 18.17 -22.34
N LEU A 8 -4.60 18.13 -21.04
CA LEU A 8 -5.76 18.80 -20.45
C LEU A 8 -5.47 20.28 -20.18
N ASP A 9 -6.46 21.12 -20.30
CA ASP A 9 -6.35 22.56 -20.02
C ASP A 9 -5.94 22.78 -18.55
N ILE A 10 -6.53 22.05 -17.61
CA ILE A 10 -6.17 22.09 -16.19
C ILE A 10 -4.71 21.80 -15.92
N TYR A 11 -4.02 21.04 -16.78
CA TYR A 11 -2.57 20.84 -16.64
C TYR A 11 -1.80 22.13 -16.88
N SER A 12 -2.23 22.97 -17.85
CA SER A 12 -1.56 24.26 -18.13
C SER A 12 -1.73 25.25 -16.98
N GLU A 13 -2.86 25.21 -16.28
CA GLU A 13 -3.20 26.09 -15.16
C GLU A 13 -2.52 25.66 -13.84
N ALA A 14 -2.13 24.39 -13.71
CA ALA A 14 -1.51 23.88 -12.49
C ALA A 14 -0.10 24.42 -12.28
N ASP A 15 0.24 24.82 -11.04
CA ASP A 15 1.60 25.18 -10.64
C ASP A 15 2.44 23.95 -10.26
N ILE A 16 1.80 22.95 -9.63
CA ILE A 16 2.45 21.74 -9.14
C ILE A 16 1.59 20.54 -9.50
N ILE A 17 2.23 19.45 -9.89
CA ILE A 17 1.57 18.14 -10.10
C ILE A 17 1.84 17.25 -8.90
N HIS A 18 0.78 16.87 -8.19
CA HIS A 18 0.88 15.93 -7.07
C HIS A 18 0.33 14.56 -7.47
N LEU A 19 1.24 13.59 -7.54
CA LEU A 19 0.91 12.20 -7.91
C LEU A 19 0.66 11.38 -6.64
N HIS A 20 -0.37 10.54 -6.69
CA HIS A 20 -0.63 9.49 -5.72
C HIS A 20 -0.55 8.11 -6.39
N TRP A 21 -1.62 7.38 -6.41
CA TRP A 21 -1.70 6.07 -7.03
C TRP A 21 -2.13 6.20 -8.51
N VAL A 22 -1.23 5.94 -9.45
CA VAL A 22 -1.37 6.30 -10.87
C VAL A 22 -1.42 5.11 -11.84
N ASN A 23 -1.56 3.91 -11.34
CA ASN A 23 -1.55 2.67 -12.10
C ASN A 23 -2.95 2.22 -12.59
N HIS A 24 -3.10 0.95 -12.95
CA HIS A 24 -4.30 0.34 -13.54
C HIS A 24 -4.81 1.06 -14.80
N GLY A 25 -3.88 1.53 -15.65
CA GLY A 25 -4.24 2.21 -16.89
C GLY A 25 -4.66 3.67 -16.70
N PHE A 26 -4.62 4.21 -15.48
CA PHE A 26 -4.97 5.61 -15.23
C PHE A 26 -3.97 6.54 -15.94
N ILE A 27 -2.67 6.40 -15.69
CA ILE A 27 -1.64 7.21 -16.37
C ILE A 27 -0.66 6.28 -17.10
N ASP A 28 -0.34 6.58 -18.36
CA ASP A 28 0.79 5.91 -19.02
C ASP A 28 2.10 6.36 -18.39
N VAL A 29 2.97 5.43 -18.04
CA VAL A 29 4.28 5.71 -17.46
C VAL A 29 5.08 6.69 -18.30
N LYS A 30 4.97 6.64 -19.64
CA LYS A 30 5.65 7.60 -20.53
C LYS A 30 5.17 9.04 -20.34
N THR A 31 3.94 9.25 -19.89
CA THR A 31 3.40 10.59 -19.62
C THR A 31 4.15 11.27 -18.50
N LEU A 32 4.70 10.51 -17.53
CA LEU A 32 5.51 11.09 -16.46
C LEU A 32 6.71 11.88 -17.00
N GLY A 33 7.35 11.38 -18.07
CA GLY A 33 8.47 12.07 -18.73
C GLY A 33 8.08 13.30 -19.54
N LYS A 34 6.78 13.54 -19.77
CA LYS A 34 6.26 14.73 -20.44
C LYS A 34 5.96 15.89 -19.50
N ILE A 35 5.92 15.62 -18.19
CA ILE A 35 5.58 16.65 -17.20
C ILE A 35 6.69 17.71 -17.17
N LYS A 36 6.30 18.97 -17.37
CA LYS A 36 7.20 20.14 -17.33
C LYS A 36 7.06 20.97 -16.06
N LYS A 37 6.10 20.63 -15.24
CA LYS A 37 5.78 21.28 -13.96
C LYS A 37 6.55 20.62 -12.81
N PRO A 38 6.75 21.29 -11.66
CA PRO A 38 7.22 20.65 -10.44
C PRO A 38 6.33 19.46 -10.06
N VAL A 39 6.95 18.35 -9.65
CA VAL A 39 6.23 17.10 -9.30
C VAL A 39 6.52 16.72 -7.87
N VAL A 40 5.46 16.40 -7.14
CA VAL A 40 5.50 15.68 -5.86
C VAL A 40 4.83 14.33 -6.06
N TRP A 41 5.44 13.25 -5.60
CA TRP A 41 4.81 11.92 -5.66
C TRP A 41 4.72 11.28 -4.28
N THR A 42 3.50 11.11 -3.79
CA THR A 42 3.24 10.36 -2.55
C THR A 42 3.13 8.87 -2.84
N LEU A 43 4.07 8.11 -2.29
CA LEU A 43 4.13 6.66 -2.44
C LEU A 43 3.12 6.00 -1.50
N ARG A 44 2.10 5.34 -2.09
CA ARG A 44 1.08 4.58 -1.36
C ARG A 44 1.41 3.09 -1.26
N ASP A 45 2.27 2.61 -2.16
CA ASP A 45 2.78 1.24 -2.26
C ASP A 45 4.13 1.23 -2.99
N MET A 46 4.67 0.04 -3.26
CA MET A 46 5.96 -0.12 -3.91
C MET A 46 5.91 -0.07 -5.45
N TRP A 47 4.71 -0.01 -6.07
CA TRP A 47 4.60 -0.04 -7.52
C TRP A 47 5.45 1.03 -8.24
N PRO A 48 5.57 2.28 -7.76
CA PRO A 48 6.37 3.30 -8.44
C PRO A 48 7.83 2.89 -8.66
N PHE A 49 8.40 2.10 -7.77
CA PHE A 49 9.82 1.75 -7.80
C PHE A 49 10.13 0.24 -7.96
N THR A 50 9.13 -0.54 -8.34
CA THR A 50 9.27 -1.96 -8.66
C THR A 50 8.94 -2.26 -10.12
N GLY A 51 9.18 -3.48 -10.57
CA GLY A 51 8.80 -3.97 -11.90
C GLY A 51 7.30 -4.26 -12.07
N GLY A 52 6.47 -3.94 -11.05
CA GLY A 52 5.02 -4.14 -11.10
C GLY A 52 4.40 -4.52 -9.76
N CYS A 53 5.21 -4.90 -8.77
CA CYS A 53 4.71 -5.30 -7.45
C CYS A 53 4.23 -4.09 -6.65
N HIS A 54 3.03 -4.21 -6.04
CA HIS A 54 2.55 -3.27 -5.03
C HIS A 54 3.23 -3.51 -3.67
N TYR A 55 3.59 -4.77 -3.40
CA TYR A 55 4.38 -5.22 -2.26
C TYR A 55 5.33 -6.31 -2.75
N SER A 56 6.62 -6.19 -2.41
CA SER A 56 7.64 -7.13 -2.88
C SER A 56 7.85 -8.30 -1.92
N PHE A 57 7.24 -8.28 -0.73
CA PHE A 57 7.50 -9.27 0.34
C PHE A 57 9.02 -9.41 0.58
N ASP A 58 9.56 -10.62 0.50
CA ASP A 58 10.99 -10.89 0.70
C ASP A 58 11.84 -10.60 -0.56
N CYS A 59 11.21 -10.30 -1.70
CA CYS A 59 11.93 -10.01 -2.93
C CYS A 59 12.61 -8.63 -2.87
N LYS A 60 13.93 -8.60 -3.11
CA LYS A 60 14.75 -7.39 -3.16
C LYS A 60 15.24 -7.04 -4.57
N ASN A 61 14.75 -7.70 -5.61
CA ASN A 61 15.23 -7.48 -6.97
C ASN A 61 15.02 -6.06 -7.48
N TYR A 62 14.04 -5.32 -6.93
CA TYR A 62 13.81 -3.91 -7.26
C TYR A 62 14.99 -2.99 -6.89
N GLU A 63 15.85 -3.39 -5.97
CA GLU A 63 17.07 -2.67 -5.59
C GLU A 63 18.12 -2.72 -6.71
N LYS A 64 18.14 -3.81 -7.51
CA LYS A 64 19.12 -4.04 -8.57
C LYS A 64 18.57 -3.84 -9.98
N GLY A 65 17.27 -3.94 -10.19
CA GLY A 65 16.68 -3.73 -11.52
C GLY A 65 15.54 -4.69 -11.88
N CYS A 66 15.06 -5.49 -10.94
CA CYS A 66 14.13 -6.61 -11.20
C CYS A 66 14.73 -7.67 -12.13
N GLY A 67 13.92 -8.50 -12.79
CA GLY A 67 14.35 -9.70 -13.50
C GLY A 67 14.32 -10.92 -12.58
N LYS A 68 14.37 -12.12 -13.15
CA LYS A 68 14.21 -13.41 -12.45
C LYS A 68 13.02 -13.39 -11.50
N CYS A 69 11.91 -12.86 -11.99
CA CYS A 69 10.74 -12.57 -11.17
C CYS A 69 9.97 -13.83 -10.80
N SER A 70 9.94 -14.17 -9.50
CA SER A 70 9.21 -15.33 -8.98
C SER A 70 7.72 -15.26 -9.26
N ASN A 71 7.11 -14.06 -9.18
CA ASN A 71 5.69 -13.86 -9.51
C ASN A 71 5.36 -14.14 -10.98
N LEU A 72 6.34 -13.98 -11.89
CA LEU A 72 6.22 -14.31 -13.30
C LEU A 72 6.74 -15.73 -13.61
N LYS A 73 7.21 -16.47 -12.61
CA LYS A 73 7.89 -17.76 -12.77
C LYS A 73 9.03 -17.68 -13.82
N SER A 74 9.75 -16.58 -13.83
CA SER A 74 10.80 -16.28 -14.81
C SER A 74 12.19 -16.51 -14.23
N ASN A 75 13.06 -17.16 -15.01
CA ASN A 75 14.48 -17.32 -14.71
C ASN A 75 15.36 -16.34 -15.52
N SER A 76 14.76 -15.47 -16.33
CA SER A 76 15.48 -14.49 -17.16
C SER A 76 15.74 -13.19 -16.41
N ASP A 77 16.94 -12.65 -16.55
CA ASP A 77 17.26 -11.31 -16.06
C ASP A 77 16.52 -10.22 -16.88
N TYR A 78 16.07 -10.54 -18.08
CA TYR A 78 15.38 -9.65 -19.02
C TYR A 78 13.92 -10.07 -19.20
N ASP A 79 13.18 -10.18 -18.09
CA ASP A 79 11.76 -10.48 -18.12
C ASP A 79 10.89 -9.23 -18.11
N LEU A 80 9.56 -9.41 -18.07
CA LEU A 80 8.60 -8.30 -18.05
C LEU A 80 8.83 -7.37 -16.87
N SER A 81 9.25 -7.88 -15.70
CA SER A 81 9.47 -7.04 -14.51
C SER A 81 10.67 -6.10 -14.70
N SER A 82 11.76 -6.58 -15.27
CA SER A 82 12.93 -5.76 -15.60
C SER A 82 12.61 -4.73 -16.70
N TYR A 83 11.84 -5.16 -17.73
CA TYR A 83 11.40 -4.25 -18.79
C TYR A 83 10.55 -3.10 -18.24
N VAL A 84 9.55 -3.39 -17.39
CA VAL A 84 8.67 -2.39 -16.79
C VAL A 84 9.46 -1.44 -15.89
N LEU A 85 10.38 -1.97 -15.06
CA LEU A 85 11.22 -1.13 -14.21
C LEU A 85 12.11 -0.20 -15.03
N ASN A 86 12.76 -0.69 -16.08
CA ASN A 86 13.60 0.12 -16.95
C ASN A 86 12.78 1.18 -17.69
N ARG A 87 11.54 0.89 -18.07
CA ARG A 87 10.62 1.86 -18.66
C ARG A 87 10.31 3.00 -17.66
N LYS A 88 10.09 2.68 -16.39
CA LYS A 88 9.89 3.68 -15.33
C LYS A 88 11.14 4.54 -15.14
N ILE A 89 12.31 3.94 -15.03
CA ILE A 89 13.59 4.65 -14.90
C ILE A 89 13.76 5.71 -16.00
N LYS A 90 13.41 5.36 -17.24
CA LYS A 90 13.53 6.26 -18.40
C LYS A 90 12.46 7.37 -18.44
N SER A 91 11.36 7.18 -17.70
CA SER A 91 10.19 8.07 -17.79
C SER A 91 10.00 8.95 -16.54
N ILE A 92 10.57 8.59 -15.40
CA ILE A 92 10.41 9.35 -14.17
C ILE A 92 11.34 10.58 -14.19
N PRO A 93 10.80 11.82 -14.01
CA PRO A 93 11.63 13.03 -13.91
C PRO A 93 12.58 12.97 -12.72
N VAL A 94 13.85 13.31 -12.93
CA VAL A 94 14.91 13.18 -11.91
C VAL A 94 14.80 14.18 -10.76
N ASN A 95 14.11 15.28 -10.94
CA ASN A 95 14.01 16.41 -10.00
C ASN A 95 12.66 16.48 -9.25
N MET A 96 11.86 15.39 -9.26
CA MET A 96 10.64 15.35 -8.46
C MET A 96 10.97 15.13 -6.98
N LYS A 97 10.06 15.59 -6.11
CA LYS A 97 10.06 15.30 -4.68
C LYS A 97 9.21 14.06 -4.38
N ILE A 98 9.73 13.19 -3.53
CA ILE A 98 9.05 11.96 -3.15
C ILE A 98 8.60 12.06 -1.69
N ILE A 99 7.37 11.66 -1.42
CA ILE A 99 6.84 11.52 -0.07
C ILE A 99 6.54 10.04 0.19
N GLY A 100 7.13 9.48 1.22
CA GLY A 100 6.74 8.17 1.75
C GLY A 100 5.72 8.32 2.88
N ILE A 101 4.65 7.54 2.88
CA ILE A 101 3.60 7.61 3.94
C ILE A 101 4.04 6.93 5.24
N SER A 102 5.22 6.35 5.30
CA SER A 102 5.86 5.77 6.49
C SER A 102 7.36 5.63 6.24
N ASP A 103 8.13 5.47 7.32
CA ASP A 103 9.58 5.22 7.22
C ASP A 103 9.89 3.92 6.46
N TRP A 104 9.02 2.91 6.58
CA TRP A 104 9.18 1.66 5.84
C TRP A 104 9.18 1.89 4.33
N ILE A 105 8.18 2.62 3.79
CA ILE A 105 8.10 2.85 2.34
C ILE A 105 9.19 3.81 1.86
N SER A 106 9.53 4.84 2.66
CA SER A 106 10.63 5.77 2.38
C SER A 106 11.97 5.04 2.28
N ASN A 107 12.30 4.20 3.27
CA ASN A 107 13.52 3.41 3.29
C ASN A 107 13.56 2.37 2.16
N SER A 108 12.42 1.76 1.82
CA SER A 108 12.32 0.84 0.68
C SER A 108 12.56 1.56 -0.64
N ALA A 109 12.01 2.75 -0.80
CA ALA A 109 12.21 3.58 -2.00
C ALA A 109 13.66 4.03 -2.14
N LEU A 110 14.32 4.46 -1.05
CA LEU A 110 15.75 4.83 -1.03
C LEU A 110 16.68 3.67 -1.43
N LYS A 111 16.29 2.42 -1.14
CA LYS A 111 17.04 1.23 -1.57
C LYS A 111 16.80 0.87 -3.04
N SER A 112 15.74 1.38 -3.64
CA SER A 112 15.35 1.00 -5.01
C SER A 112 16.30 1.57 -6.06
N LYS A 113 16.44 0.86 -7.19
CA LYS A 113 17.25 1.33 -8.32
C LYS A 113 16.75 2.67 -8.88
N ILE A 114 15.45 2.95 -8.78
CA ILE A 114 14.85 4.19 -9.29
C ILE A 114 15.15 5.36 -8.35
N PHE A 115 14.82 5.24 -7.07
CA PHE A 115 14.74 6.39 -6.16
C PHE A 115 15.92 6.56 -5.21
N LYS A 116 16.96 5.73 -5.31
CA LYS A 116 18.13 5.78 -4.42
C LYS A 116 18.82 7.14 -4.30
N ASN A 117 18.68 8.00 -5.30
CA ASN A 117 19.31 9.33 -5.34
C ASN A 117 18.27 10.46 -5.29
N PHE A 118 17.02 10.16 -4.95
CA PHE A 118 15.96 11.15 -4.84
C PHE A 118 15.87 11.72 -3.42
N ASP A 119 15.38 12.94 -3.33
CA ASP A 119 15.02 13.55 -2.06
C ASP A 119 13.65 12.97 -1.61
N ILE A 120 13.68 12.19 -0.54
CA ILE A 120 12.51 11.49 0.00
C ILE A 120 12.24 11.97 1.41
N THR A 121 11.04 12.48 1.64
CA THR A 121 10.56 12.91 2.96
C THR A 121 9.47 11.96 3.45
N THR A 122 9.49 11.57 4.72
CA THR A 122 8.38 10.82 5.33
C THR A 122 7.32 11.77 5.84
N ILE A 123 6.09 11.65 5.32
CA ILE A 123 4.90 12.34 5.83
C ILE A 123 3.80 11.31 6.00
N SER A 124 3.45 10.99 7.24
CA SER A 124 2.39 10.01 7.56
C SER A 124 1.02 10.47 7.07
N ASN A 125 0.12 9.51 6.84
CA ASN A 125 -1.26 9.84 6.54
C ASN A 125 -1.89 10.63 7.69
N SER A 126 -2.61 11.69 7.35
CA SER A 126 -3.39 12.47 8.30
C SER A 126 -4.71 11.78 8.66
N ILE A 127 -5.21 12.08 9.85
CA ILE A 127 -6.53 11.70 10.33
C ILE A 127 -7.19 12.91 10.97
N ASP A 128 -8.49 13.05 10.79
CA ASP A 128 -9.28 14.08 11.46
C ASP A 128 -9.44 13.72 12.95
N THR A 129 -8.64 14.35 13.81
CA THR A 129 -8.63 14.11 15.25
C THR A 129 -9.83 14.71 15.99
N ILE A 130 -10.60 15.59 15.35
CA ILE A 130 -11.87 16.10 15.88
C ILE A 130 -12.96 15.04 15.74
N ARG A 131 -12.98 14.36 14.60
CA ARG A 131 -13.95 13.29 14.31
C ARG A 131 -13.55 11.96 14.94
N PHE A 132 -12.26 11.62 14.90
CA PHE A 132 -11.71 10.37 15.41
C PHE A 132 -10.90 10.62 16.68
N TYR A 133 -11.57 10.58 17.82
CA TYR A 133 -10.98 10.79 19.14
C TYR A 133 -11.20 9.58 20.05
N PRO A 134 -10.36 9.39 21.07
CA PRO A 134 -10.53 8.30 22.02
C PRO A 134 -11.84 8.43 22.80
N VAL A 135 -12.61 7.34 22.86
CA VAL A 135 -13.86 7.26 23.64
C VAL A 135 -13.66 6.29 24.80
N ALA A 136 -14.30 6.55 25.94
CA ALA A 136 -14.22 5.67 27.10
C ALA A 136 -14.72 4.25 26.74
N LYS A 137 -13.94 3.24 27.12
CA LYS A 137 -14.17 1.82 26.76
C LYS A 137 -15.61 1.34 27.03
N GLN A 138 -16.16 1.67 28.20
CA GLN A 138 -17.53 1.29 28.57
C GLN A 138 -18.58 1.96 27.68
N GLN A 139 -18.37 3.23 27.35
CA GLN A 139 -19.24 3.98 26.45
C GLN A 139 -19.22 3.42 25.04
N ALA A 140 -18.03 3.09 24.51
CA ALA A 140 -17.88 2.46 23.20
C ALA A 140 -18.56 1.08 23.15
N ARG A 141 -18.40 0.24 24.21
CA ARG A 141 -19.05 -1.07 24.31
C ARG A 141 -20.58 -0.95 24.34
N LYS A 142 -21.11 0.00 25.08
CA LYS A 142 -22.55 0.28 25.13
C LYS A 142 -23.08 0.70 23.77
N PHE A 143 -22.37 1.61 23.10
CA PHE A 143 -22.75 2.08 21.76
C PHE A 143 -22.75 0.95 20.70
N LEU A 144 -21.77 0.06 20.79
CA LEU A 144 -21.63 -1.09 19.87
C LEU A 144 -22.41 -2.33 20.32
N ASN A 145 -23.23 -2.25 21.38
CA ASN A 145 -23.99 -3.37 21.95
C ASN A 145 -23.12 -4.59 22.31
N ILE A 146 -21.89 -4.35 22.78
CA ILE A 146 -20.98 -5.41 23.20
C ILE A 146 -21.18 -5.71 24.69
N ALA A 147 -22.06 -6.67 24.99
CA ALA A 147 -22.44 -7.06 26.36
C ALA A 147 -21.47 -8.12 26.93
N THR A 148 -20.18 -7.82 27.06
CA THR A 148 -19.20 -8.71 27.66
C THR A 148 -18.01 -7.95 28.21
N ASP A 149 -17.40 -8.48 29.27
CA ASP A 149 -16.15 -7.97 29.84
C ASP A 149 -14.89 -8.63 29.22
N LYS A 150 -15.07 -9.57 28.32
CA LYS A 150 -13.95 -10.21 27.60
C LYS A 150 -13.03 -9.16 26.95
N LYS A 151 -11.77 -9.50 26.79
CA LYS A 151 -10.85 -8.70 25.98
C LYS A 151 -11.27 -8.74 24.53
N ILE A 152 -11.25 -7.58 23.85
CA ILE A 152 -11.63 -7.49 22.44
C ILE A 152 -10.36 -7.52 21.60
N ILE A 153 -10.36 -8.37 20.58
CA ILE A 153 -9.39 -8.35 19.48
C ILE A 153 -10.13 -7.81 18.27
N LEU A 154 -9.74 -6.60 17.83
CA LEU A 154 -10.31 -6.00 16.63
C LEU A 154 -9.42 -6.32 15.44
N ILE A 155 -10.01 -6.92 14.41
CA ILE A 155 -9.34 -7.18 13.13
C ILE A 155 -10.23 -6.73 11.98
N GLY A 156 -9.63 -6.24 10.92
CA GLY A 156 -10.40 -5.84 9.75
C GLY A 156 -9.58 -5.75 8.49
N SER A 157 -10.27 -5.95 7.38
CA SER A 157 -9.71 -5.86 6.04
C SER A 157 -10.85 -5.63 5.06
N GLN A 158 -10.56 -4.91 3.97
CA GLN A 158 -11.51 -4.81 2.87
C GLN A 158 -11.82 -6.20 2.28
N ASN A 159 -10.82 -7.09 2.27
CA ASN A 159 -10.98 -8.49 1.87
C ASN A 159 -10.03 -9.35 2.72
N SER A 160 -10.57 -10.31 3.47
CA SER A 160 -9.81 -11.23 4.32
C SER A 160 -8.90 -12.18 3.54
N SER A 161 -9.14 -12.40 2.25
CA SER A 161 -8.30 -13.24 1.39
C SER A 161 -7.01 -12.55 0.92
N ASP A 162 -6.86 -11.24 1.15
CA ASP A 162 -5.63 -10.52 0.78
C ASP A 162 -4.45 -10.94 1.65
N LEU A 163 -3.48 -11.64 1.07
CA LEU A 163 -2.31 -12.19 1.78
C LEU A 163 -1.53 -11.14 2.57
N TYR A 164 -1.38 -9.93 2.04
CA TYR A 164 -0.63 -8.85 2.69
C TYR A 164 -1.42 -8.14 3.81
N LYS A 165 -2.70 -8.47 4.02
CA LYS A 165 -3.48 -7.98 5.18
C LYS A 165 -3.24 -8.81 6.44
N GLY A 166 -2.53 -9.94 6.32
CA GLY A 166 -2.07 -10.73 7.45
C GLY A 166 -3.17 -11.53 8.16
N PHE A 167 -4.34 -11.71 7.53
CA PHE A 167 -5.46 -12.42 8.14
C PHE A 167 -5.12 -13.88 8.51
N SER A 168 -4.37 -14.58 7.65
CA SER A 168 -3.87 -15.93 7.94
C SER A 168 -2.94 -15.95 9.16
N LYS A 169 -2.12 -14.94 9.34
CA LYS A 169 -1.24 -14.80 10.51
C LYS A 169 -2.02 -14.52 11.80
N PHE A 170 -3.10 -13.76 11.69
CA PHE A 170 -4.01 -13.59 12.81
C PHE A 170 -4.63 -14.93 13.24
N ILE A 171 -5.15 -15.73 12.29
CA ILE A 171 -5.72 -17.06 12.61
C ILE A 171 -4.65 -17.95 13.26
N GLU A 172 -3.44 -18.01 12.71
CA GLU A 172 -2.35 -18.75 13.32
C GLU A 172 -2.08 -18.28 14.77
N ALA A 173 -2.06 -16.97 15.01
CA ALA A 173 -1.83 -16.40 16.33
C ALA A 173 -2.93 -16.76 17.35
N THR A 174 -4.19 -16.94 16.94
CA THR A 174 -5.28 -17.32 17.84
C THR A 174 -5.08 -18.70 18.46
N SER A 175 -4.33 -19.60 17.81
CA SER A 175 -4.02 -20.93 18.35
C SER A 175 -3.15 -20.90 19.62
N PHE A 176 -2.45 -19.78 19.88
CA PHE A 176 -1.64 -19.58 21.08
C PHE A 176 -2.39 -18.90 22.23
N LEU A 177 -3.69 -18.59 22.05
CA LEU A 177 -4.50 -17.89 23.02
C LEU A 177 -5.64 -18.77 23.54
N ASN A 178 -5.95 -18.65 24.84
CA ASN A 178 -7.23 -19.19 25.34
C ASN A 178 -8.37 -18.26 24.88
N MET A 179 -9.01 -18.60 23.76
CA MET A 179 -10.03 -17.79 23.09
C MET A 179 -11.31 -17.60 23.92
N GLU A 180 -11.52 -18.36 25.01
CA GLU A 180 -12.64 -18.13 25.94
C GLU A 180 -12.57 -16.75 26.60
N ASN A 181 -11.37 -16.19 26.76
CA ASN A 181 -11.14 -14.89 27.38
C ASN A 181 -11.28 -13.71 26.40
N TYR A 182 -11.51 -13.99 25.12
CA TYR A 182 -11.51 -12.99 24.07
C TYR A 182 -12.82 -12.99 23.29
N LEU A 183 -13.17 -11.81 22.79
CA LEU A 183 -14.17 -11.61 21.75
C LEU A 183 -13.45 -11.04 20.54
N VAL A 184 -13.57 -11.68 19.38
CA VAL A 184 -13.06 -11.14 18.12
C VAL A 184 -14.15 -10.29 17.49
N CYS A 185 -13.81 -9.04 17.20
CA CYS A 185 -14.64 -8.13 16.41
C CYS A 185 -14.01 -7.97 15.03
N PHE A 186 -14.76 -8.26 13.99
CA PHE A 186 -14.32 -8.14 12.61
C PHE A 186 -15.03 -6.98 11.91
N PHE A 187 -14.32 -6.26 11.04
CA PHE A 187 -14.94 -5.31 10.12
C PHE A 187 -14.40 -5.48 8.70
N GLY A 188 -15.28 -5.29 7.71
CA GLY A 188 -14.98 -5.48 6.30
C GLY A 188 -15.57 -6.78 5.72
N ASN A 189 -15.01 -7.28 4.62
CA ASN A 189 -15.53 -8.46 3.93
C ASN A 189 -14.79 -9.73 4.38
N LEU A 190 -15.48 -10.58 5.14
CA LEU A 190 -15.02 -11.94 5.45
C LEU A 190 -15.21 -12.85 4.24
N ASP A 191 -14.20 -13.61 3.89
CA ASP A 191 -14.37 -14.72 2.96
C ASP A 191 -15.27 -15.79 3.65
N LYS A 192 -16.39 -16.15 3.01
CA LYS A 192 -17.35 -17.14 3.51
C LYS A 192 -16.75 -18.53 3.75
N ARG A 193 -15.54 -18.78 3.20
CA ARG A 193 -14.80 -20.03 3.41
C ARG A 193 -13.96 -20.03 4.69
N SER A 194 -13.94 -18.91 5.42
CA SER A 194 -13.19 -18.81 6.68
C SER A 194 -14.00 -19.44 7.79
N GLU A 195 -13.62 -20.64 8.22
CA GLU A 195 -14.15 -21.27 9.43
C GLU A 195 -13.31 -20.83 10.63
N PHE A 196 -13.98 -20.32 11.67
CA PHE A 196 -13.33 -19.87 12.90
C PHE A 196 -13.73 -20.75 14.08
N ASN A 197 -12.74 -21.18 14.85
CA ASN A 197 -12.94 -21.94 16.08
C ASN A 197 -13.18 -21.02 17.31
N PHE A 198 -13.69 -19.81 17.10
CA PHE A 198 -13.94 -18.83 18.16
C PHE A 198 -15.16 -17.95 17.84
N ASN A 199 -15.75 -17.36 18.88
CA ASN A 199 -16.88 -16.44 18.73
C ASN A 199 -16.40 -15.09 18.16
N TYR A 200 -17.10 -14.56 17.16
CA TYR A 200 -16.82 -13.25 16.58
C TYR A 200 -18.11 -12.47 16.30
N ILE A 201 -17.95 -11.14 16.15
CA ILE A 201 -18.98 -10.20 15.70
C ILE A 201 -18.46 -9.56 14.39
N SER A 202 -19.30 -9.50 13.37
CA SER A 202 -19.00 -8.87 12.06
C SER A 202 -19.98 -7.75 11.77
#